data_689d180dcb937125e9181b5616afc28a
#
_entry.id   689d180dcb937125e9181b5616afc28a
#
_cell.length_a   1.000
_cell.length_b   1.000
_cell.length_c   1.000
_cell.angle_alpha   90.00
_cell.angle_beta   90.00
_cell.angle_gamma   90.00
#
_symmetry.space_group_name_H-M   'P 1'
#
loop_
_entity.id
_entity.type
_entity.pdbx_description
1 polymer ?
#
loop_
_entity_poly.entity_id
_entity_poly.type
_entity_poly.pdbx_seq_one_letter_code
_entity_poly.pdbx_strand_id
1 'polypeptide(L)'
;MSTSYMGKLARINLSTGEIKVEQLDLDLAKKFIGGRGLGTKILYDEGVATVDPLSEENKLIYITGPMTGTRALSSGRYMVVTKSPLTGMIGCSNSGGVWGAKLKCAGWDAIIVEGEAPEWTY
;
A
#
# COMPACT_ATOMS: atom_id res chain seq x y z
N MET A 1 14.16 -19.15 -5.91
CA MET A 1 14.18 -18.03 -6.88
C MET A 1 14.22 -16.71 -6.11
N SER A 2 15.20 -15.87 -6.39
CA SER A 2 15.20 -14.50 -5.87
C SER A 2 14.01 -13.76 -6.51
N THR A 3 13.08 -13.27 -5.70
CA THR A 3 11.98 -12.44 -6.17
C THR A 3 12.36 -10.97 -6.01
N SER A 4 11.78 -10.09 -6.82
CA SER A 4 11.94 -8.64 -6.67
C SER A 4 11.00 -8.04 -5.61
N TYR A 5 10.20 -8.88 -4.96
CA TYR A 5 9.41 -8.50 -3.78
C TYR A 5 10.25 -8.66 -2.51
N MET A 6 10.05 -7.77 -1.55
CA MET A 6 10.67 -7.85 -0.22
C MET A 6 9.92 -8.84 0.68
N GLY A 7 8.67 -9.15 0.35
CA GLY A 7 7.82 -10.10 1.06
C GLY A 7 7.19 -9.57 2.34
N LYS A 8 7.25 -8.25 2.58
CA LYS A 8 6.77 -7.64 3.84
C LYS A 8 5.90 -6.41 3.59
N LEU A 9 4.84 -6.30 4.38
CA LEU A 9 3.96 -5.15 4.48
C LEU A 9 4.04 -4.59 5.90
N ALA A 10 4.02 -3.27 6.05
CA ALA A 10 3.84 -2.60 7.34
C ALA A 10 2.39 -2.17 7.46
N ARG A 11 1.68 -2.63 8.48
CA ARG A 11 0.34 -2.14 8.82
C ARG A 11 0.43 -1.24 10.04
N ILE A 12 -0.07 -0.02 9.91
CA ILE A 12 -0.03 1.02 10.93
C ILE A 12 -1.47 1.35 11.30
N ASN A 13 -1.86 1.08 12.54
CA ASN A 13 -3.14 1.49 13.08
C ASN A 13 -2.98 2.79 13.87
N LEU A 14 -3.56 3.87 13.36
CA LEU A 14 -3.43 5.20 13.97
C LEU A 14 -4.25 5.36 15.24
N SER A 15 -5.35 4.61 15.40
CA SER A 15 -6.18 4.66 16.62
C SER A 15 -5.47 4.05 17.83
N THR A 16 -4.67 3.00 17.61
CA THR A 16 -3.97 2.28 18.68
C THR A 16 -2.48 2.58 18.75
N GLY A 17 -1.90 3.16 17.70
CA GLY A 17 -0.45 3.33 17.54
C GLY A 17 0.30 2.03 17.26
N GLU A 18 -0.39 0.93 16.98
CA GLU A 18 0.22 -0.38 16.73
C GLU A 18 0.80 -0.45 15.31
N ILE A 19 2.01 -1.00 15.20
CA ILE A 19 2.66 -1.30 13.93
C ILE A 19 2.84 -2.81 13.82
N LYS A 20 2.19 -3.42 12.84
CA LYS A 20 2.30 -4.86 12.55
C LYS A 20 3.11 -5.10 11.28
N VAL A 21 3.95 -6.13 11.34
CA VAL A 21 4.65 -6.66 10.16
C VAL A 21 3.84 -7.83 9.61
N GLU A 22 3.37 -7.71 8.39
CA GLU A 22 2.64 -8.76 7.69
C GLU A 22 3.49 -9.34 6.56
N GLN A 23 3.31 -10.64 6.28
CA GLN A 23 3.95 -11.24 5.12
C GLN A 23 3.11 -10.98 3.87
N LEU A 24 3.79 -10.58 2.80
CA LEU A 24 3.16 -10.46 1.50
C LEU A 24 2.84 -11.85 0.95
N ASP A 25 1.59 -12.10 0.61
CA ASP A 25 1.22 -13.28 -0.16
C ASP A 25 1.81 -13.17 -1.58
N LEU A 26 2.84 -13.99 -1.84
CA LEU A 26 3.56 -13.96 -3.13
C LEU A 26 2.71 -14.50 -4.28
N ASP A 27 1.76 -15.36 -4.03
CA ASP A 27 0.88 -15.87 -5.09
C ASP A 27 -0.16 -14.81 -5.47
N LEU A 28 -0.66 -14.06 -4.49
CA LEU A 28 -1.46 -12.87 -4.73
C LEU A 28 -0.66 -11.81 -5.49
N ALA A 29 0.56 -11.55 -5.06
CA ALA A 29 1.45 -10.58 -5.70
C ALA A 29 1.76 -10.97 -7.15
N LYS A 30 1.95 -12.24 -7.47
CA LYS A 30 2.12 -12.72 -8.86
C LYS A 30 0.87 -12.51 -9.72
N LYS A 31 -0.33 -12.66 -9.15
CA LYS A 31 -1.60 -12.46 -9.89
C LYS A 31 -1.88 -10.98 -10.17
N PHE A 32 -1.63 -10.11 -9.21
CA PHE A 32 -1.96 -8.68 -9.27
C PHE A 32 -0.74 -7.78 -9.50
N ILE A 33 0.46 -8.34 -9.56
CA ILE A 33 1.75 -7.73 -9.86
C ILE A 33 2.21 -6.78 -8.75
N GLY A 34 1.47 -5.74 -8.45
CA GLY A 34 1.83 -4.71 -7.47
C GLY A 34 1.12 -3.40 -7.74
N GLY A 35 1.55 -2.33 -7.07
CA GLY A 35 0.99 -1.00 -7.27
C GLY A 35 -0.54 -1.00 -7.17
N ARG A 36 -1.20 -0.41 -8.18
CA ARG A 36 -2.66 -0.29 -8.22
C ARG A 36 -3.37 -1.65 -8.12
N GLY A 37 -2.94 -2.65 -8.88
CA GLY A 37 -3.60 -3.94 -8.93
C GLY A 37 -3.63 -4.63 -7.56
N LEU A 38 -2.47 -4.77 -6.93
CA LEU A 38 -2.36 -5.42 -5.63
C LEU A 38 -2.99 -4.57 -4.52
N GLY A 39 -2.81 -3.24 -4.53
CA GLY A 39 -3.44 -2.34 -3.56
C GLY A 39 -4.97 -2.39 -3.62
N THR A 40 -5.56 -2.39 -4.81
CA THR A 40 -7.01 -2.55 -5.00
C THR A 40 -7.50 -3.91 -4.49
N LYS A 41 -6.74 -4.98 -4.76
CA LYS A 41 -7.10 -6.32 -4.29
C LYS A 41 -7.10 -6.41 -2.76
N ILE A 42 -6.12 -5.82 -2.10
CA ILE A 42 -6.07 -5.76 -0.63
C ILE A 42 -7.30 -5.02 -0.09
N LEU A 43 -7.62 -3.84 -0.62
CA LEU A 43 -8.82 -3.08 -0.20
C LEU A 43 -10.12 -3.88 -0.41
N TYR A 44 -10.22 -4.60 -1.51
CA TYR A 44 -11.38 -5.43 -1.81
C TYR A 44 -11.54 -6.59 -0.83
N ASP A 45 -10.46 -7.33 -0.56
CA ASP A 45 -10.47 -8.47 0.37
C ASP A 45 -10.77 -8.06 1.81
N GLU A 46 -10.38 -6.85 2.18
CA GLU A 46 -10.63 -6.29 3.51
C GLU A 46 -11.98 -5.57 3.62
N GLY A 47 -12.85 -5.68 2.61
CA GLY A 47 -14.23 -5.21 2.66
C GLY A 47 -14.40 -3.69 2.58
N VAL A 48 -13.38 -2.95 2.20
CA VAL A 48 -13.41 -1.47 2.12
C VAL A 48 -14.45 -0.94 1.12
N ALA A 49 -14.97 -1.79 0.23
CA ALA A 49 -16.00 -1.41 -0.72
C ALA A 49 -17.30 -0.86 -0.08
N THR A 50 -17.67 -1.36 1.10
CA THR A 50 -18.89 -0.98 1.83
C THR A 50 -18.67 0.07 2.92
N VAL A 51 -17.43 0.45 3.19
CA VAL A 51 -17.03 1.37 4.26
C VAL A 51 -17.26 2.83 3.85
N ASP A 52 -17.59 3.69 4.80
CA ASP A 52 -17.57 5.14 4.57
C ASP A 52 -16.12 5.59 4.31
N PRO A 53 -15.85 6.26 3.18
CA PRO A 53 -14.49 6.64 2.82
C PRO A 53 -13.85 7.68 3.77
N LEU A 54 -14.63 8.36 4.61
CA LEU A 54 -14.14 9.30 5.64
C LEU A 54 -14.08 8.68 7.04
N SER A 55 -14.47 7.40 7.20
CA SER A 55 -14.39 6.72 8.49
C SER A 55 -12.99 6.14 8.76
N GLU A 56 -12.74 5.81 10.02
CA GLU A 56 -11.55 5.11 10.50
C GLU A 56 -11.37 3.70 9.89
N GLU A 57 -12.45 3.13 9.33
CA GLU A 57 -12.45 1.82 8.67
C GLU A 57 -11.84 1.87 7.26
N ASN A 58 -11.75 3.06 6.64
CA ASN A 58 -11.06 3.21 5.36
C ASN A 58 -9.55 2.97 5.53
N LYS A 59 -8.89 2.64 4.43
CA LYS A 59 -7.45 2.36 4.43
C LYS A 59 -6.75 3.18 3.37
N LEU A 60 -5.55 3.61 3.71
CA LEU A 60 -4.64 4.29 2.79
C LEU A 60 -3.41 3.40 2.57
N ILE A 61 -3.23 2.93 1.34
CA ILE A 61 -2.16 1.97 1.01
C ILE A 61 -1.12 2.66 0.13
N TYR A 62 0.11 2.75 0.63
CA TYR A 62 1.29 3.11 -0.15
C TYR A 62 1.95 1.82 -0.62
N ILE A 63 2.01 1.58 -1.92
CA ILE A 63 2.44 0.29 -2.46
C ILE A 63 3.34 0.45 -3.67
N THR A 64 4.38 -0.36 -3.70
CA THR A 64 5.35 -0.45 -4.79
C THR A 64 4.99 -1.58 -5.76
N GLY A 65 5.75 -1.69 -6.83
CA GLY A 65 5.70 -2.81 -7.76
C GLY A 65 6.99 -3.64 -7.72
N PRO A 66 7.03 -4.77 -8.43
CA PRO A 66 8.21 -5.63 -8.46
C PRO A 66 9.45 -4.95 -9.07
N MET A 67 9.25 -4.02 -9.97
CA MET A 67 10.34 -3.28 -10.62
C MET A 67 10.87 -2.11 -9.78
N THR A 68 10.08 -1.64 -8.77
CA THR A 68 10.46 -0.47 -7.97
C THR A 68 11.77 -0.71 -7.22
N GLY A 69 12.71 0.23 -7.34
CA GLY A 69 14.02 0.16 -6.69
C GLY A 69 15.02 -0.79 -7.35
N THR A 70 14.68 -1.37 -8.50
CA THR A 70 15.63 -2.17 -9.33
C THR A 70 16.44 -1.27 -10.26
N ARG A 71 17.34 -1.86 -11.05
CA ARG A 71 18.10 -1.16 -12.10
C ARG A 71 17.30 -0.92 -13.39
N ALA A 72 16.02 -1.29 -13.43
CA ALA A 72 15.15 -1.03 -14.58
C ALA A 72 14.93 0.48 -14.76
N LEU A 73 14.83 0.92 -16.00
CA LEU A 73 14.57 2.32 -16.30
C LEU A 73 13.19 2.73 -15.73
N SER A 74 13.10 3.93 -15.18
CA SER A 74 11.87 4.52 -14.63
C SER A 74 11.24 3.72 -13.48
N SER A 75 12.05 2.99 -12.71
CA SER A 75 11.59 2.07 -11.64
C SER A 75 11.42 2.71 -10.26
N GLY A 76 11.26 4.04 -10.16
CA GLY A 76 11.12 4.74 -8.87
C GLY A 76 9.67 4.91 -8.40
N ARG A 77 8.67 4.53 -9.19
CA ARG A 77 7.28 4.84 -8.90
C ARG A 77 6.65 3.96 -7.83
N TYR A 78 5.71 4.57 -7.08
CA TYR A 78 4.80 3.91 -6.16
C TYR A 78 3.38 4.43 -6.36
N MET A 79 2.40 3.71 -5.82
CA MET A 79 0.99 4.06 -5.88
C MET A 79 0.46 4.31 -4.48
N VAL A 80 -0.47 5.25 -4.37
CA VAL A 80 -1.33 5.40 -3.20
C VAL A 80 -2.73 4.97 -3.60
N VAL A 81 -3.31 4.04 -2.85
CA VAL A 81 -4.62 3.43 -3.15
C VAL A 81 -5.51 3.52 -1.92
N THR A 82 -6.73 3.99 -2.12
CA THR A 82 -7.73 4.13 -1.05
C THR A 82 -9.14 4.15 -1.64
N LYS A 83 -10.18 4.12 -0.80
CA LYS A 83 -11.54 4.49 -1.23
C LYS A 83 -11.66 6.01 -1.23
N SER A 84 -12.01 6.58 -2.38
CA SER A 84 -12.12 8.02 -2.57
C SER A 84 -13.41 8.57 -1.98
N PRO A 85 -13.37 9.59 -1.11
CA PRO A 85 -14.57 10.25 -0.60
C PRO A 85 -15.33 11.04 -1.67
N LEU A 86 -14.64 11.47 -2.74
CA LEU A 86 -15.27 12.21 -3.83
C LEU A 86 -16.15 11.31 -4.70
N THR A 87 -15.70 10.09 -4.99
CA THR A 87 -16.37 9.21 -5.96
C THR A 87 -17.03 8.00 -5.32
N GLY A 88 -16.73 7.67 -4.06
CA GLY A 88 -17.14 6.43 -3.41
C GLY A 88 -16.49 5.17 -4.00
N MET A 89 -15.58 5.33 -4.95
CA MET A 89 -14.88 4.26 -5.65
C MET A 89 -13.40 4.21 -5.28
N ILE A 90 -12.66 3.25 -5.83
CA ILE A 90 -11.21 3.18 -5.64
C ILE A 90 -10.53 4.40 -6.28
N GLY A 91 -9.81 5.14 -5.44
CA GLY A 91 -8.90 6.21 -5.84
C GLY A 91 -7.46 5.69 -5.92
N CYS A 92 -6.77 6.03 -7.00
CA CYS A 92 -5.36 5.73 -7.17
C CYS A 92 -4.58 6.97 -7.56
N SER A 93 -3.49 7.24 -6.83
CA SER A 93 -2.52 8.26 -7.18
C SER A 93 -1.16 7.63 -7.46
N ASN A 94 -0.43 8.19 -8.41
CA ASN A 94 0.89 7.71 -8.81
C ASN A 94 1.93 8.78 -8.53
N SER A 95 2.98 8.43 -7.82
CA SER A 95 4.09 9.34 -7.52
C SER A 95 5.43 8.74 -7.92
N GLY A 96 6.34 9.61 -8.32
CA GLY A 96 7.72 9.26 -8.69
C GLY A 96 8.73 9.62 -7.61
N GLY A 97 9.93 9.94 -8.04
CA GLY A 97 11.04 10.26 -7.15
C GLY A 97 11.69 9.03 -6.53
N VAL A 98 12.33 9.21 -5.39
CA VAL A 98 13.15 8.17 -4.73
C VAL A 98 12.44 7.43 -3.62
N TRP A 99 11.30 7.89 -3.18
CA TRP A 99 10.61 7.36 -1.99
C TRP A 99 10.27 5.88 -2.13
N GLY A 100 9.65 5.47 -3.26
CA GLY A 100 9.30 4.08 -3.52
C GLY A 100 10.52 3.14 -3.53
N ALA A 101 11.62 3.59 -4.13
CA ALA A 101 12.88 2.85 -4.12
C ALA A 101 13.45 2.73 -2.69
N LYS A 102 13.38 3.79 -1.88
CA LYS A 102 13.83 3.78 -0.48
C LYS A 102 12.98 2.85 0.37
N LEU A 103 11.66 2.80 0.16
CA LEU A 103 10.77 1.85 0.84
C LEU A 103 11.20 0.40 0.56
N LYS A 104 11.48 0.08 -0.71
CA LYS A 104 12.01 -1.25 -1.10
C LYS A 104 13.37 -1.53 -0.48
N CYS A 105 14.30 -0.59 -0.49
CA CYS A 105 15.60 -0.74 0.17
C CYS A 105 15.48 -0.96 1.68
N ALA A 106 14.46 -0.41 2.31
CA ALA A 106 14.14 -0.65 3.72
C ALA A 106 13.49 -2.02 3.98
N GLY A 107 13.21 -2.81 2.92
CA GLY A 107 12.70 -4.17 3.03
C GLY A 107 11.18 -4.29 3.00
N TRP A 108 10.46 -3.27 2.48
CA TRP A 108 9.00 -3.24 2.46
C TRP A 108 8.45 -3.16 1.03
N ASP A 109 7.35 -3.86 0.77
CA ASP A 109 6.59 -3.75 -0.48
C ASP A 109 5.46 -2.74 -0.38
N ALA A 110 4.85 -2.60 0.80
CA ALA A 110 3.80 -1.62 1.05
C ALA A 110 3.72 -1.17 2.51
N ILE A 111 3.04 -0.04 2.71
CA ILE A 111 2.57 0.46 4.00
C ILE A 111 1.06 0.60 3.90
N ILE A 112 0.33 0.02 4.86
CA ILE A 112 -1.12 0.12 5.00
C ILE A 112 -1.38 0.95 6.25
N VAL A 113 -2.06 2.07 6.09
CA VAL A 113 -2.47 2.96 7.19
C VAL A 113 -3.96 2.82 7.38
N GLU A 114 -4.40 2.60 8.62
CA GLU A 114 -5.80 2.45 9.03
C GLU A 114 -6.05 3.12 10.38
N GLY A 115 -7.32 3.30 10.73
CA GLY A 115 -7.70 3.95 11.97
C GLY A 115 -7.65 5.48 11.89
N GLU A 116 -7.98 6.12 12.99
CA GLU A 116 -8.01 7.57 13.16
C GLU A 116 -7.04 8.01 14.25
N ALA A 117 -6.13 8.92 13.94
CA ALA A 117 -5.23 9.49 14.95
C ALA A 117 -6.00 10.45 15.87
N PRO A 118 -5.75 10.45 17.19
CA PRO A 118 -6.44 11.34 18.13
C PRO A 118 -6.05 12.82 17.93
N GLU A 119 -4.95 13.07 17.26
CA GLU A 119 -4.42 14.40 16.92
C GLU A 119 -3.65 14.36 15.61
N TRP A 120 -3.30 15.54 15.09
CA TRP A 120 -2.50 15.65 13.87
C TRP A 120 -1.17 14.90 14.00
N THR A 121 -0.97 13.90 13.13
CA THR A 121 0.21 13.02 13.14
C THR A 121 0.96 13.13 11.82
N TYR A 122 2.30 13.17 11.88
CA TYR A 122 3.20 13.30 10.72
C TYR A 122 4.44 12.40 10.87
#